data_c3346325e6355fb1c581c5cbcb65c2ab
#
_entry.id   c3346325e6355fb1c581c5cbcb65c2ab
#
_cell.length_a   1.000
_cell.length_b   1.000
_cell.length_c   1.000
_cell.angle_alpha   90.00
_cell.angle_beta   90.00
_cell.angle_gamma   90.00
#
_symmetry.space_group_name_H-M   'P 1'
#
loop_
_entity.id
_entity.type
_entity.pdbx_description
1 polymer ?
#
loop_
_entity_poly.entity_id
_entity_poly.type
_entity_poly.pdbx_seq_one_letter_code
_entity_poly.pdbx_strand_id
1 'polypeptide(L)'
;MSNYYVYVYIDPRNFEEFYYGKGKGSRKYAHVSDESDSEKTRRIKAIRKEGLEPIIRVIARNLSEHDALLVEKTLLWKLGKQLTNVSSGHYADNFRPHDKLHRDLSGFDFQNGLYYYNVGEGTHRNWDDYVEYGFISAGQAPRFRDAIQSLQVGDVVAAYLKGYGFVGVGQVTQGAKPVRDVLLGSVPLLQKELVCPNIAENSNDPDRSEYVALVDWLRSVPRSEAKWKPKSGLFTSQLVRASLDGQPYTVQYLEKEFAIDFTGLLT
;
A
#
# COMPACT_ATOMS: atom_id res chain seq x y z
N MET A 1 -21.65 -6.97 27.06
CA MET A 1 -21.62 -5.52 26.92
C MET A 1 -20.24 -5.10 26.46
N SER A 2 -20.15 -4.41 25.34
CA SER A 2 -18.89 -3.89 24.81
C SER A 2 -18.53 -2.61 25.55
N ASN A 3 -17.41 -2.61 26.30
CA ASN A 3 -16.99 -1.52 27.18
C ASN A 3 -15.65 -0.92 26.74
N TYR A 4 -15.27 -1.12 25.48
CA TYR A 4 -14.05 -0.54 24.95
C TYR A 4 -14.30 0.89 24.46
N TYR A 5 -13.23 1.66 24.46
CA TYR A 5 -13.21 3.03 23.93
C TYR A 5 -11.89 3.30 23.24
N VAL A 6 -11.88 4.31 22.37
CA VAL A 6 -10.67 4.88 21.78
C VAL A 6 -10.49 6.29 22.35
N TYR A 7 -9.24 6.63 22.66
CA TYR A 7 -8.89 7.90 23.27
C TYR A 7 -7.66 8.52 22.61
N VAL A 8 -7.52 9.83 22.79
CA VAL A 8 -6.43 10.63 22.26
C VAL A 8 -5.75 11.41 23.38
N TYR A 9 -4.43 11.56 23.27
CA TYR A 9 -3.64 12.51 24.08
C TYR A 9 -3.35 13.75 23.24
N ILE A 10 -3.64 14.91 23.80
CA ILE A 10 -3.49 16.21 23.18
C ILE A 10 -2.49 17.02 24.00
N ASP A 11 -1.54 17.65 23.35
CA ASP A 11 -0.59 18.57 23.95
C ASP A 11 -1.29 19.91 24.25
N PRO A 12 -1.43 20.32 25.52
CA PRO A 12 -2.14 21.55 25.86
C PRO A 12 -1.42 22.83 25.40
N ARG A 13 -0.15 22.75 25.00
CA ARG A 13 0.65 23.92 24.58
C ARG A 13 0.31 24.37 23.16
N ASN A 14 -0.07 23.43 22.28
CA ASN A 14 -0.33 23.69 20.87
C ASN A 14 -1.57 22.97 20.32
N PHE A 15 -2.26 22.21 21.19
CA PHE A 15 -3.43 21.39 20.86
C PHE A 15 -3.17 20.30 19.81
N GLU A 16 -1.93 19.90 19.61
CA GLU A 16 -1.60 18.76 18.75
C GLU A 16 -1.97 17.43 19.39
N GLU A 17 -2.64 16.59 18.63
CA GLU A 17 -2.89 15.20 18.96
C GLU A 17 -1.64 14.38 18.69
N PHE A 18 -1.12 13.69 19.72
CA PHE A 18 0.17 13.01 19.59
C PHE A 18 0.15 11.51 19.88
N TYR A 19 -0.94 11.00 20.46
CA TYR A 19 -1.07 9.59 20.75
C TYR A 19 -2.52 9.14 20.71
N TYR A 20 -2.79 8.00 20.08
CA TYR A 20 -4.09 7.33 20.10
C TYR A 20 -3.96 5.95 20.73
N GLY A 21 -5.00 5.53 21.45
CA GLY A 21 -5.03 4.20 22.06
C GLY A 21 -6.44 3.69 22.30
N LYS A 22 -6.58 2.36 22.31
CA LYS A 22 -7.79 1.70 22.80
C LYS A 22 -7.68 1.41 24.29
N GLY A 23 -8.80 1.39 24.98
CA GLY A 23 -8.84 1.07 26.40
C GLY A 23 -10.15 0.50 26.89
N LYS A 24 -10.10 -0.02 28.12
CA LYS A 24 -11.25 -0.44 28.92
C LYS A 24 -11.04 0.06 30.34
N GLY A 25 -12.09 0.52 31.01
CA GLY A 25 -11.98 1.06 32.39
C GLY A 25 -11.04 2.27 32.46
N SER A 26 -10.04 2.24 33.37
CA SER A 26 -9.07 3.32 33.59
C SER A 26 -7.84 3.30 32.68
N ARG A 27 -7.79 2.41 31.68
CA ARG A 27 -6.62 2.21 30.79
C ARG A 27 -6.07 3.50 30.17
N LYS A 28 -6.92 4.47 29.88
CA LYS A 28 -6.51 5.76 29.29
C LYS A 28 -5.55 6.57 30.18
N TYR A 29 -5.47 6.29 31.47
CA TYR A 29 -4.56 6.94 32.41
C TYR A 29 -3.26 6.15 32.66
N ALA A 30 -3.18 4.89 32.22
CA ALA A 30 -2.05 4.00 32.49
C ALA A 30 -0.72 4.53 31.95
N HIS A 31 -0.74 5.29 30.88
CA HIS A 31 0.47 5.85 30.26
C HIS A 31 0.93 7.17 30.88
N VAL A 32 0.12 7.78 31.72
CA VAL A 32 0.49 9.03 32.43
C VAL A 32 1.57 8.78 33.50
N SER A 33 1.63 7.54 34.01
CA SER A 33 2.64 7.07 34.98
C SER A 33 3.70 6.15 34.37
N ASP A 34 3.73 5.99 33.03
CA ASP A 34 4.69 5.14 32.34
C ASP A 34 6.08 5.78 32.34
N GLU A 35 7.10 5.06 32.84
CA GLU A 35 8.49 5.52 32.92
C GLU A 35 9.34 5.05 31.71
N SER A 36 8.75 4.37 30.73
CA SER A 36 9.46 3.92 29.53
C SER A 36 10.08 5.09 28.75
N ASP A 37 11.22 4.87 28.10
CA ASP A 37 11.85 5.89 27.24
C ASP A 37 11.25 5.88 25.83
N SER A 38 9.95 6.11 25.74
CA SER A 38 9.24 6.26 24.46
C SER A 38 9.08 7.74 24.10
N GLU A 39 8.87 8.03 22.83
CA GLU A 39 8.60 9.40 22.35
C GLU A 39 7.35 9.98 23.03
N LYS A 40 6.31 9.17 23.21
CA LYS A 40 5.12 9.51 24.00
C LYS A 40 5.48 9.98 25.40
N THR A 41 6.27 9.19 26.12
CA THR A 41 6.67 9.49 27.51
C THR A 41 7.54 10.74 27.58
N ARG A 42 8.46 10.91 26.62
CA ARG A 42 9.26 12.15 26.51
C ARG A 42 8.38 13.38 26.31
N ARG A 43 7.34 13.30 25.46
CA ARG A 43 6.39 14.39 25.24
C ARG A 43 5.57 14.70 26.49
N ILE A 44 5.08 13.68 27.22
CA ILE A 44 4.38 13.85 28.50
C ILE A 44 5.28 14.55 29.54
N LYS A 45 6.54 14.10 29.68
CA LYS A 45 7.52 14.74 30.56
C LYS A 45 7.78 16.21 30.21
N ALA A 46 7.86 16.52 28.92
CA ALA A 46 8.05 17.91 28.46
C ALA A 46 6.85 18.81 28.82
N ILE A 47 5.62 18.31 28.65
CA ILE A 47 4.39 19.01 29.06
C ILE A 47 4.40 19.29 30.57
N ARG A 48 4.74 18.28 31.39
CA ARG A 48 4.78 18.41 32.81
C ARG A 48 5.86 19.34 33.33
N LYS A 49 6.99 19.42 32.63
CA LYS A 49 8.06 20.38 32.98
C LYS A 49 7.57 21.84 32.91
N GLU A 50 6.53 22.11 32.12
CA GLU A 50 5.89 23.41 32.01
C GLU A 50 4.69 23.58 33.00
N GLY A 51 4.52 22.65 33.94
CA GLY A 51 3.43 22.69 34.94
C GLY A 51 2.06 22.31 34.37
N LEU A 52 2.01 21.70 33.16
CA LEU A 52 0.79 21.31 32.50
C LEU A 52 0.62 19.78 32.53
N GLU A 53 -0.59 19.30 32.28
CA GLU A 53 -0.89 17.87 32.07
C GLU A 53 -1.47 17.63 30.67
N PRO A 54 -1.19 16.47 30.05
CA PRO A 54 -1.80 16.13 28.77
C PRO A 54 -3.32 16.12 28.85
N ILE A 55 -3.98 16.68 27.85
CA ILE A 55 -5.43 16.58 27.73
C ILE A 55 -5.78 15.21 27.18
N ILE A 56 -6.62 14.46 27.89
CA ILE A 56 -7.07 13.13 27.46
C ILE A 56 -8.54 13.23 27.07
N ARG A 57 -8.88 12.82 25.85
CA ARG A 57 -10.26 12.78 25.35
C ARG A 57 -10.61 11.39 24.87
N VAL A 58 -11.81 10.93 25.20
CA VAL A 58 -12.42 9.75 24.60
C VAL A 58 -13.15 10.19 23.35
N ILE A 59 -12.78 9.64 22.22
CA ILE A 59 -13.31 10.00 20.91
C ILE A 59 -14.37 9.01 20.40
N ALA A 60 -14.33 7.75 20.88
CA ALA A 60 -15.34 6.74 20.60
C ALA A 60 -15.52 5.83 21.83
N ARG A 61 -16.74 5.44 22.14
CA ARG A 61 -17.08 4.61 23.31
C ARG A 61 -18.12 3.56 22.99
N ASN A 62 -18.35 2.63 23.91
CA ASN A 62 -19.32 1.53 23.78
C ASN A 62 -19.01 0.61 22.61
N LEU A 63 -17.73 0.43 22.29
CA LEU A 63 -17.24 -0.39 21.19
C LEU A 63 -17.00 -1.83 21.65
N SER A 64 -17.11 -2.77 20.70
CA SER A 64 -16.50 -4.07 20.86
C SER A 64 -14.97 -3.94 20.84
N GLU A 65 -14.24 -4.97 21.27
CA GLU A 65 -12.78 -4.93 21.18
C GLU A 65 -12.30 -4.83 19.73
N HIS A 66 -12.94 -5.57 18.84
CA HIS A 66 -12.67 -5.53 17.41
C HIS A 66 -12.85 -4.12 16.82
N ASP A 67 -13.99 -3.47 17.10
CA ASP A 67 -14.27 -2.14 16.57
C ASP A 67 -13.30 -1.10 17.15
N ALA A 68 -12.96 -1.21 18.43
CA ALA A 68 -11.99 -0.31 19.05
C ALA A 68 -10.60 -0.44 18.42
N LEU A 69 -10.15 -1.66 18.10
CA LEU A 69 -8.90 -1.92 17.39
C LEU A 69 -8.93 -1.37 15.95
N LEU A 70 -10.05 -1.53 15.25
CA LEU A 70 -10.22 -1.03 13.89
C LEU A 70 -10.17 0.50 13.85
N VAL A 71 -10.89 1.17 14.78
CA VAL A 71 -10.88 2.64 14.89
C VAL A 71 -9.47 3.14 15.24
N GLU A 72 -8.81 2.55 16.25
CA GLU A 72 -7.43 2.90 16.62
C GLU A 72 -6.49 2.75 15.41
N LYS A 73 -6.55 1.62 14.71
CA LYS A 73 -5.72 1.36 13.53
C LYS A 73 -5.97 2.38 12.41
N THR A 74 -7.23 2.73 12.16
CA THR A 74 -7.59 3.73 11.15
C THR A 74 -6.95 5.08 11.46
N LEU A 75 -6.99 5.51 12.73
CA LEU A 75 -6.38 6.76 13.17
C LEU A 75 -4.85 6.73 13.08
N LEU A 76 -4.23 5.61 13.49
CA LEU A 76 -2.78 5.42 13.37
C LEU A 76 -2.34 5.42 11.90
N TRP A 77 -3.10 4.80 11.03
CA TRP A 77 -2.83 4.79 9.60
C TRP A 77 -2.97 6.20 9.00
N LYS A 78 -4.05 6.93 9.36
CA LYS A 78 -4.32 8.27 8.85
C LYS A 78 -3.29 9.31 9.27
N LEU A 79 -2.93 9.32 10.55
CA LEU A 79 -2.07 10.35 11.14
C LEU A 79 -0.58 9.99 11.10
N GLY A 80 -0.28 8.71 11.01
CA GLY A 80 1.06 8.19 10.74
C GLY A 80 2.15 8.78 11.63
N LYS A 81 3.15 9.39 11.01
CA LYS A 81 4.37 9.88 11.70
C LYS A 81 4.16 11.11 12.60
N GLN A 82 3.00 11.71 12.59
CA GLN A 82 2.68 12.82 13.51
C GLN A 82 2.39 12.29 14.94
N LEU A 83 2.19 10.97 15.06
CA LEU A 83 1.89 10.33 16.34
C LEU A 83 3.12 9.70 16.95
N THR A 84 3.14 9.67 18.28
CA THR A 84 4.19 9.00 19.09
C THR A 84 3.91 7.51 19.32
N ASN A 85 2.96 6.92 18.60
CA ASN A 85 2.65 5.50 18.68
C ASN A 85 3.80 4.66 18.10
N VAL A 86 4.36 3.75 18.88
CA VAL A 86 5.45 2.86 18.46
C VAL A 86 4.95 1.75 17.55
N SER A 87 3.72 1.26 17.80
CA SER A 87 3.12 0.18 17.03
C SER A 87 2.22 0.73 15.91
N SER A 88 2.28 0.12 14.75
CA SER A 88 1.35 0.40 13.65
C SER A 88 -0.10 -0.06 13.92
N GLY A 89 -0.37 -0.63 15.12
CA GLY A 89 -1.68 -1.13 15.52
C GLY A 89 -1.97 -2.55 15.02
N HIS A 90 -3.14 -3.08 15.40
CA HIS A 90 -3.63 -4.38 14.94
C HIS A 90 -4.24 -4.27 13.53
N TYR A 91 -4.40 -5.42 12.84
CA TYR A 91 -4.99 -5.50 11.50
C TYR A 91 -4.21 -4.72 10.41
N ALA A 92 -2.87 -4.68 10.53
CA ALA A 92 -2.03 -3.98 9.56
C ALA A 92 -2.28 -4.43 8.11
N ASP A 93 -2.56 -5.73 7.93
CA ASP A 93 -2.79 -6.35 6.62
C ASP A 93 -4.11 -5.93 5.96
N ASN A 94 -5.03 -5.33 6.72
CA ASN A 94 -6.30 -4.82 6.22
C ASN A 94 -6.20 -3.37 5.73
N PHE A 95 -5.02 -2.75 5.89
CA PHE A 95 -4.82 -1.36 5.53
C PHE A 95 -3.73 -1.24 4.48
N ARG A 96 -3.95 -0.31 3.56
CA ARG A 96 -2.98 0.06 2.55
C ARG A 96 -1.66 0.48 3.20
N PRO A 97 -0.50 0.03 2.70
CA PRO A 97 0.79 0.46 3.23
C PRO A 97 0.95 1.98 3.16
N HIS A 98 1.57 2.56 4.19
CA HIS A 98 1.94 3.95 4.19
C HIS A 98 3.08 4.19 3.19
N ASP A 99 2.82 5.01 2.18
CA ASP A 99 3.85 5.57 1.32
C ASP A 99 3.98 7.10 1.48
N LYS A 100 4.85 7.72 0.73
CA LYS A 100 5.11 9.17 0.85
C LYS A 100 3.89 10.02 0.49
N LEU A 101 3.02 9.54 -0.38
CA LEU A 101 1.85 10.27 -0.87
C LEU A 101 0.76 10.40 0.20
N HIS A 102 0.56 9.35 1.00
CA HIS A 102 -0.39 9.42 2.11
C HIS A 102 -0.06 10.47 3.17
N ARG A 103 1.17 10.96 3.22
CA ARG A 103 1.57 12.03 4.15
C ARG A 103 1.12 13.42 3.71
N ASP A 104 0.92 13.60 2.42
CA ASP A 104 0.61 14.89 1.82
C ASP A 104 -0.91 15.06 1.58
N LEU A 105 -1.68 13.99 1.74
CA LEU A 105 -3.12 14.02 1.56
C LEU A 105 -3.85 14.40 2.86
N SER A 106 -4.60 15.47 2.82
CA SER A 106 -5.35 16.05 3.95
C SER A 106 -6.74 15.42 4.16
N GLY A 107 -6.93 14.15 3.90
CA GLY A 107 -8.23 13.49 4.06
C GLY A 107 -8.11 11.97 4.20
N PHE A 108 -9.20 11.28 4.51
CA PHE A 108 -9.28 9.84 4.32
C PHE A 108 -9.38 9.59 2.81
N ASP A 109 -8.28 9.14 2.21
CA ASP A 109 -8.29 8.67 0.85
C ASP A 109 -8.40 7.14 0.88
N PHE A 110 -9.62 6.65 0.66
CA PHE A 110 -9.89 5.22 0.51
C PHE A 110 -9.83 4.77 -0.96
N GLN A 111 -9.46 5.69 -1.85
CA GLN A 111 -9.34 5.37 -3.26
C GLN A 111 -8.13 4.49 -3.51
N ASN A 112 -8.28 3.58 -4.43
CA ASN A 112 -7.16 2.81 -4.94
C ASN A 112 -6.20 3.71 -5.71
N GLY A 113 -4.91 3.37 -5.70
CA GLY A 113 -3.91 4.16 -6.40
C GLY A 113 -3.76 3.78 -7.86
N LEU A 114 -3.26 4.74 -8.66
CA LEU A 114 -2.80 4.50 -10.02
C LEU A 114 -1.26 4.44 -10.02
N TYR A 115 -0.71 3.33 -10.49
CA TYR A 115 0.72 3.07 -10.44
C TYR A 115 1.31 2.81 -11.83
N TYR A 116 2.45 3.43 -12.11
CA TYR A 116 3.41 2.93 -13.07
C TYR A 116 3.92 1.57 -12.57
N TYR A 117 3.96 0.59 -13.45
CA TYR A 117 4.48 -0.73 -13.16
C TYR A 117 5.50 -1.14 -14.22
N ASN A 118 6.76 -1.38 -13.80
CA ASN A 118 7.80 -1.86 -14.69
C ASN A 118 7.69 -3.38 -14.84
N VAL A 119 7.35 -3.85 -16.03
CA VAL A 119 7.23 -5.28 -16.35
C VAL A 119 8.53 -6.03 -16.03
N GLY A 120 9.68 -5.38 -16.24
CA GLY A 120 10.98 -5.98 -15.92
C GLY A 120 11.24 -7.27 -16.71
N GLU A 121 10.79 -7.31 -17.97
CA GLU A 121 10.95 -8.46 -18.85
C GLU A 121 12.41 -8.91 -18.93
N GLY A 122 12.64 -10.22 -18.88
CA GLY A 122 13.96 -10.83 -18.86
C GLY A 122 13.94 -12.29 -18.45
N THR A 123 14.89 -12.71 -17.64
CA THR A 123 15.06 -14.13 -17.27
C THR A 123 13.85 -14.73 -16.55
N HIS A 124 13.15 -13.94 -15.71
CA HIS A 124 12.08 -14.45 -14.85
C HIS A 124 10.69 -13.94 -15.20
N ARG A 125 10.56 -13.06 -16.19
CA ARG A 125 9.32 -12.36 -16.50
C ARG A 125 9.15 -12.17 -17.99
N ASN A 126 7.90 -12.32 -18.43
CA ASN A 126 7.53 -12.13 -19.83
C ASN A 126 6.16 -11.45 -19.93
N TRP A 127 6.03 -10.49 -20.85
CA TRP A 127 4.78 -9.76 -21.05
C TRP A 127 3.64 -10.63 -21.56
N ASP A 128 3.94 -11.61 -22.42
CA ASP A 128 2.91 -12.49 -23.00
C ASP A 128 2.29 -13.37 -21.90
N ASP A 129 3.11 -13.90 -20.98
CA ASP A 129 2.61 -14.64 -19.80
C ASP A 129 1.69 -13.76 -18.93
N TYR A 130 2.04 -12.48 -18.77
CA TYR A 130 1.24 -11.56 -17.97
C TYR A 130 -0.14 -11.31 -18.57
N VAL A 131 -0.20 -11.17 -19.89
CA VAL A 131 -1.46 -10.99 -20.60
C VAL A 131 -2.28 -12.28 -20.65
N GLU A 132 -1.65 -13.40 -20.97
CA GLU A 132 -2.30 -14.71 -21.12
C GLU A 132 -2.96 -15.15 -19.80
N TYR A 133 -2.27 -14.96 -18.68
CA TYR A 133 -2.70 -15.52 -17.40
C TYR A 133 -3.18 -14.47 -16.40
N GLY A 134 -3.24 -13.20 -16.77
CA GLY A 134 -3.80 -12.14 -15.91
C GLY A 134 -3.00 -11.90 -14.63
N PHE A 135 -1.69 -11.66 -14.74
CA PHE A 135 -0.86 -11.39 -13.57
C PHE A 135 0.27 -10.40 -13.84
N ILE A 136 0.92 -9.97 -12.78
CA ILE A 136 2.20 -9.26 -12.76
C ILE A 136 3.10 -9.88 -11.70
N SER A 137 4.43 -9.81 -11.85
CA SER A 137 5.35 -10.37 -10.86
C SER A 137 6.60 -9.52 -10.62
N ALA A 138 7.11 -9.60 -9.39
CA ALA A 138 8.41 -9.06 -9.02
C ALA A 138 9.04 -9.92 -7.91
N GLY A 139 10.36 -10.06 -7.95
CA GLY A 139 11.09 -10.90 -6.98
C GLY A 139 12.58 -10.82 -7.20
N GLN A 140 13.30 -11.88 -6.82
CA GLN A 140 14.76 -12.05 -6.88
C GLN A 140 15.53 -11.16 -5.89
N ALA A 141 14.84 -10.28 -5.14
CA ALA A 141 15.39 -9.54 -4.00
C ALA A 141 14.25 -8.98 -3.13
N PRO A 142 14.46 -8.82 -1.79
CA PRO A 142 13.43 -8.32 -0.87
C PRO A 142 12.79 -6.99 -1.31
N ARG A 143 13.61 -6.05 -1.80
CA ARG A 143 13.11 -4.74 -2.27
C ARG A 143 12.09 -4.83 -3.42
N PHE A 144 12.20 -5.82 -4.29
CA PHE A 144 11.29 -6.01 -5.42
C PHE A 144 10.02 -6.74 -4.96
N ARG A 145 10.18 -7.74 -4.09
CA ARG A 145 9.06 -8.39 -3.39
C ARG A 145 8.20 -7.37 -2.65
N ASP A 146 8.82 -6.56 -1.79
CA ASP A 146 8.11 -5.59 -0.96
C ASP A 146 7.38 -4.55 -1.83
N ALA A 147 7.94 -4.17 -2.98
CA ALA A 147 7.31 -3.26 -3.91
C ALA A 147 6.01 -3.84 -4.50
N ILE A 148 5.99 -5.09 -4.95
CA ILE A 148 4.77 -5.70 -5.50
C ILE A 148 3.76 -6.05 -4.41
N GLN A 149 4.22 -6.46 -3.22
CA GLN A 149 3.33 -6.74 -2.08
C GLN A 149 2.62 -5.50 -1.55
N SER A 150 3.12 -4.31 -1.87
CA SER A 150 2.46 -3.07 -1.49
C SER A 150 1.26 -2.69 -2.38
N LEU A 151 1.03 -3.39 -3.49
CA LEU A 151 -0.18 -3.25 -4.29
C LEU A 151 -1.37 -3.91 -3.59
N GLN A 152 -2.51 -3.24 -3.64
CA GLN A 152 -3.76 -3.70 -3.02
C GLN A 152 -4.79 -4.06 -4.09
N VAL A 153 -5.76 -4.90 -3.73
CA VAL A 153 -6.90 -5.19 -4.59
C VAL A 153 -7.63 -3.89 -4.93
N GLY A 154 -7.90 -3.68 -6.21
CA GLY A 154 -8.49 -2.47 -6.75
C GLY A 154 -7.47 -1.43 -7.23
N ASP A 155 -6.19 -1.52 -6.86
CA ASP A 155 -5.17 -0.65 -7.43
C ASP A 155 -5.08 -0.84 -8.96
N VAL A 156 -4.84 0.25 -9.67
CA VAL A 156 -4.68 0.24 -11.12
C VAL A 156 -3.20 0.34 -11.47
N VAL A 157 -2.75 -0.50 -12.38
CA VAL A 157 -1.36 -0.53 -12.86
C VAL A 157 -1.28 -0.22 -14.35
N ALA A 158 -0.42 0.73 -14.70
CA ALA A 158 -0.03 1.01 -16.07
C ALA A 158 1.30 0.30 -16.35
N ALA A 159 1.26 -0.81 -17.08
CA ALA A 159 2.41 -1.65 -17.37
C ALA A 159 3.31 -1.00 -18.42
N TYR A 160 4.56 -0.82 -18.05
CA TYR A 160 5.61 -0.28 -18.92
C TYR A 160 6.64 -1.35 -19.26
N LEU A 161 6.91 -1.52 -20.52
CA LEU A 161 7.93 -2.42 -21.04
C LEU A 161 9.14 -1.61 -21.50
N LYS A 162 10.28 -1.83 -20.85
CA LYS A 162 11.51 -1.09 -21.15
C LYS A 162 11.92 -1.24 -22.61
N GLY A 163 12.18 -0.11 -23.27
CA GLY A 163 12.56 -0.05 -24.68
C GLY A 163 11.38 0.00 -25.66
N TYR A 164 10.15 -0.25 -25.18
CA TYR A 164 8.94 -0.22 -26.01
C TYR A 164 7.98 0.91 -25.61
N GLY A 165 7.59 0.98 -24.33
CA GLY A 165 6.60 1.93 -23.86
C GLY A 165 5.55 1.28 -22.95
N PHE A 166 4.40 1.95 -22.79
CA PHE A 166 3.27 1.39 -22.06
C PHE A 166 2.55 0.34 -22.90
N VAL A 167 2.34 -0.84 -22.32
CA VAL A 167 1.79 -2.02 -23.01
C VAL A 167 0.43 -2.46 -22.45
N GLY A 168 0.00 -1.94 -21.32
CA GLY A 168 -1.30 -2.29 -20.78
C GLY A 168 -1.69 -1.48 -19.54
N VAL A 169 -2.99 -1.52 -19.27
CA VAL A 169 -3.59 -1.02 -18.03
C VAL A 169 -4.46 -2.11 -17.45
N GLY A 170 -4.28 -2.42 -16.19
CA GLY A 170 -5.03 -3.45 -15.49
C GLY A 170 -5.31 -3.10 -14.04
N GLN A 171 -6.29 -3.77 -13.45
CA GLN A 171 -6.68 -3.61 -12.07
C GLN A 171 -6.27 -4.84 -11.26
N VAL A 172 -5.67 -4.63 -10.10
CA VAL A 172 -5.26 -5.72 -9.20
C VAL A 172 -6.50 -6.39 -8.60
N THR A 173 -6.62 -7.69 -8.81
CA THR A 173 -7.75 -8.51 -8.30
C THR A 173 -7.36 -9.39 -7.12
N GLN A 174 -6.05 -9.67 -6.96
CA GLN A 174 -5.49 -10.37 -5.82
C GLN A 174 -4.11 -9.82 -5.49
N GLY A 175 -3.87 -9.56 -4.20
CA GLY A 175 -2.57 -9.13 -3.69
C GLY A 175 -1.47 -10.16 -3.90
N ALA A 176 -0.22 -9.70 -3.93
CA ALA A 176 0.92 -10.52 -4.29
C ALA A 176 1.20 -11.65 -3.28
N LYS A 177 1.40 -12.87 -3.81
CA LYS A 177 1.80 -14.08 -3.09
C LYS A 177 3.05 -14.69 -3.73
N PRO A 178 3.81 -15.52 -3.00
CA PRO A 178 4.87 -16.33 -3.61
C PRO A 178 4.32 -17.10 -4.83
N VAL A 179 5.07 -17.16 -5.90
CA VAL A 179 4.63 -17.77 -7.17
C VAL A 179 4.14 -19.21 -7.01
N ARG A 180 4.72 -19.98 -6.07
CA ARG A 180 4.31 -21.35 -5.75
C ARG A 180 2.89 -21.46 -5.18
N ASP A 181 2.38 -20.39 -4.58
CA ASP A 181 1.09 -20.36 -3.86
C ASP A 181 -0.03 -19.72 -4.71
N VAL A 182 0.28 -19.39 -5.96
CA VAL A 182 -0.66 -18.71 -6.87
C VAL A 182 -1.49 -19.72 -7.63
N LEU A 183 -2.81 -19.55 -7.54
CA LEU A 183 -3.79 -20.37 -8.26
C LEU A 183 -4.54 -19.50 -9.27
N LEU A 184 -4.72 -20.01 -10.47
CA LEU A 184 -5.61 -19.49 -11.51
C LEU A 184 -6.87 -20.36 -11.52
N GLY A 185 -7.89 -19.91 -10.83
CA GLY A 185 -9.02 -20.78 -10.46
C GLY A 185 -8.55 -21.91 -9.53
N SER A 186 -8.60 -23.15 -10.00
CA SER A 186 -8.11 -24.33 -9.25
C SER A 186 -6.73 -24.84 -9.68
N VAL A 187 -6.12 -24.23 -10.68
CA VAL A 187 -4.85 -24.69 -11.28
C VAL A 187 -3.69 -23.83 -10.81
N PRO A 188 -2.62 -24.41 -10.24
CA PRO A 188 -1.42 -23.67 -9.92
C PRO A 188 -0.82 -22.97 -11.13
N LEU A 189 -0.38 -21.70 -10.97
CA LEU A 189 0.26 -20.93 -12.05
C LEU A 189 1.45 -21.68 -12.65
N LEU A 190 2.27 -22.31 -11.82
CA LEU A 190 3.45 -23.07 -12.25
C LEU A 190 3.14 -24.36 -13.04
N GLN A 191 1.87 -24.75 -13.17
CA GLN A 191 1.43 -25.85 -14.03
C GLN A 191 0.96 -25.35 -15.42
N LYS A 192 0.98 -24.05 -15.68
CA LYS A 192 0.65 -23.45 -16.96
C LYS A 192 1.85 -23.50 -17.91
N GLU A 193 1.58 -23.49 -19.21
CA GLU A 193 2.62 -23.36 -20.24
C GLU A 193 3.10 -21.90 -20.30
N LEU A 194 4.12 -21.57 -19.52
CA LEU A 194 4.68 -20.23 -19.50
C LEU A 194 5.79 -20.07 -20.54
N VAL A 195 5.81 -18.92 -21.21
CA VAL A 195 6.92 -18.49 -22.09
C VAL A 195 8.20 -18.36 -21.27
N CYS A 196 8.07 -17.90 -20.01
CA CYS A 196 9.17 -17.74 -19.07
C CYS A 196 9.04 -18.68 -17.86
N PRO A 197 9.38 -19.99 -17.98
CA PRO A 197 9.27 -20.96 -16.88
C PRO A 197 10.21 -20.66 -15.72
N ASN A 198 11.25 -19.85 -15.93
CA ASN A 198 12.19 -19.45 -14.88
C ASN A 198 11.57 -18.56 -13.80
N ILE A 199 10.33 -18.15 -13.95
CA ILE A 199 9.54 -17.53 -12.85
C ILE A 199 9.48 -18.44 -11.61
N ALA A 200 9.61 -19.77 -11.79
CA ALA A 200 9.64 -20.77 -10.73
C ALA A 200 10.97 -20.82 -9.96
N GLU A 201 12.02 -20.14 -10.46
CA GLU A 201 13.34 -20.15 -9.83
C GLU A 201 13.25 -19.54 -8.44
N ASN A 202 13.95 -20.16 -7.48
CA ASN A 202 13.95 -19.76 -6.07
C ASN A 202 12.56 -19.77 -5.38
N SER A 203 11.56 -20.46 -5.91
CA SER A 203 10.18 -20.44 -5.40
C SER A 203 10.04 -20.86 -3.92
N ASN A 204 11.05 -21.55 -3.35
CA ASN A 204 11.10 -21.95 -1.95
C ASN A 204 11.83 -20.94 -1.03
N ASP A 205 12.48 -19.95 -1.60
CA ASP A 205 13.19 -18.92 -0.86
C ASP A 205 12.32 -17.64 -0.76
N PRO A 206 11.83 -17.27 0.42
CA PRO A 206 10.92 -16.12 0.56
C PRO A 206 11.57 -14.78 0.16
N ASP A 207 12.89 -14.68 0.18
CA ASP A 207 13.60 -13.44 -0.19
C ASP A 207 13.96 -13.37 -1.67
N ARG A 208 14.00 -14.52 -2.36
CA ARG A 208 14.38 -14.63 -3.78
C ARG A 208 13.28 -15.11 -4.69
N SER A 209 12.18 -15.64 -4.16
CA SER A 209 11.02 -16.05 -4.95
C SER A 209 10.43 -14.88 -5.74
N GLU A 210 9.89 -15.17 -6.93
CA GLU A 210 8.93 -14.24 -7.56
C GLU A 210 7.64 -14.21 -6.74
N TYR A 211 7.11 -13.02 -6.56
CA TYR A 211 5.79 -12.75 -5.99
C TYR A 211 4.87 -12.28 -7.09
N VAL A 212 3.67 -12.80 -7.13
CA VAL A 212 2.71 -12.63 -8.21
C VAL A 212 1.43 -12.04 -7.67
N ALA A 213 1.00 -10.92 -8.24
CA ALA A 213 -0.32 -10.33 -8.04
C ALA A 213 -1.20 -10.62 -9.26
N LEU A 214 -2.46 -11.00 -9.06
CA LEU A 214 -3.40 -11.20 -10.15
C LEU A 214 -3.98 -9.86 -10.59
N VAL A 215 -4.15 -9.71 -11.91
CA VAL A 215 -4.59 -8.49 -12.55
C VAL A 215 -5.64 -8.81 -13.60
N ASP A 216 -6.71 -8.05 -13.63
CA ASP A 216 -7.65 -7.99 -14.75
C ASP A 216 -7.17 -6.91 -15.73
N TRP A 217 -6.73 -7.34 -16.92
CA TRP A 217 -6.26 -6.42 -17.95
C TRP A 217 -7.43 -5.71 -18.64
N LEU A 218 -7.66 -4.48 -18.26
CA LEU A 218 -8.68 -3.62 -18.89
C LEU A 218 -8.33 -3.30 -20.35
N ARG A 219 -7.04 -3.11 -20.61
CA ARG A 219 -6.45 -2.96 -21.94
C ARG A 219 -5.04 -3.53 -21.94
N SER A 220 -4.70 -4.26 -23.00
CA SER A 220 -3.35 -4.73 -23.26
C SER A 220 -3.06 -4.67 -24.76
N VAL A 221 -1.81 -4.46 -25.11
CA VAL A 221 -1.35 -4.43 -26.49
C VAL A 221 -0.05 -5.23 -26.62
N PRO A 222 0.21 -5.81 -27.81
CA PRO A 222 1.48 -6.44 -28.09
C PRO A 222 2.62 -5.41 -28.07
N ARG A 223 3.86 -5.87 -27.93
CA ARG A 223 5.07 -5.01 -27.86
C ARG A 223 5.17 -4.04 -29.03
N SER A 224 4.79 -4.49 -30.23
CA SER A 224 4.81 -3.68 -31.47
C SER A 224 3.86 -2.48 -31.43
N GLU A 225 2.83 -2.53 -30.59
CA GLU A 225 1.81 -1.49 -30.43
C GLU A 225 1.95 -0.70 -29.14
N ALA A 226 3.07 -0.88 -28.42
CA ALA A 226 3.34 -0.18 -27.18
C ALA A 226 3.18 1.34 -27.34
N LYS A 227 2.56 1.96 -26.35
CA LYS A 227 2.24 3.40 -26.38
C LYS A 227 3.41 4.20 -25.85
N TRP A 228 4.07 4.92 -26.74
CA TRP A 228 5.23 5.74 -26.38
C TRP A 228 5.33 6.99 -27.25
N LYS A 229 5.70 8.10 -26.63
CA LYS A 229 6.00 9.35 -27.32
C LYS A 229 7.39 9.85 -26.90
N PRO A 230 8.39 9.78 -27.79
CA PRO A 230 9.75 10.20 -27.47
C PRO A 230 9.84 11.68 -27.05
N LYS A 231 10.71 12.00 -26.10
CA LYS A 231 11.01 13.38 -25.64
C LYS A 231 9.77 14.16 -25.17
N SER A 232 8.73 13.48 -24.72
CA SER A 232 7.46 14.11 -24.34
C SER A 232 7.35 14.38 -22.82
N GLY A 233 8.30 13.91 -22.01
CA GLY A 233 8.22 14.05 -20.56
C GLY A 233 7.29 13.00 -19.89
N LEU A 234 6.93 11.93 -20.59
CA LEU A 234 6.22 10.81 -19.95
C LEU A 234 7.03 10.22 -18.82
N PHE A 235 6.37 9.98 -17.70
CA PHE A 235 6.99 9.42 -16.51
C PHE A 235 7.45 7.98 -16.76
N THR A 236 8.69 7.69 -16.39
CA THR A 236 9.25 6.34 -16.35
C THR A 236 10.15 6.20 -15.14
N SER A 237 10.27 4.98 -14.62
CA SER A 237 11.07 4.66 -13.45
C SER A 237 11.77 3.31 -13.61
N GLN A 238 12.90 3.16 -12.92
CA GLN A 238 13.56 1.85 -12.75
C GLN A 238 12.97 1.04 -11.59
N LEU A 239 12.11 1.66 -10.79
CA LEU A 239 11.41 0.97 -9.70
C LEU A 239 10.40 -0.02 -10.29
N VAL A 240 10.09 -1.06 -9.50
CA VAL A 240 9.02 -2.03 -9.85
C VAL A 240 7.70 -1.31 -10.00
N ARG A 241 7.35 -0.45 -9.05
CA ARG A 241 6.19 0.44 -9.10
C ARG A 241 6.53 1.85 -8.64
N ALA A 242 5.79 2.81 -9.15
CA ALA A 242 5.80 4.20 -8.68
C ALA A 242 4.40 4.79 -8.84
N SER A 243 3.96 5.68 -7.93
CA SER A 243 2.67 6.34 -8.06
C SER A 243 2.65 7.29 -9.27
N LEU A 244 1.52 7.37 -9.93
CA LEU A 244 1.23 8.31 -11.02
C LEU A 244 0.41 9.53 -10.55
N ASP A 245 0.05 9.64 -9.26
CA ASP A 245 -0.78 10.75 -8.75
C ASP A 245 -0.19 12.13 -9.05
N GLY A 246 1.12 12.28 -8.96
CA GLY A 246 1.82 13.54 -9.31
C GLY A 246 2.19 13.66 -10.78
N GLN A 247 1.64 12.85 -11.70
CA GLN A 247 2.04 12.75 -13.09
C GLN A 247 0.89 13.01 -14.09
N PRO A 248 0.21 14.17 -14.01
CA PRO A 248 -1.03 14.41 -14.76
C PRO A 248 -0.84 14.27 -16.27
N TYR A 249 0.31 14.67 -16.80
CA TYR A 249 0.60 14.53 -18.22
C TYR A 249 0.66 13.05 -18.67
N THR A 250 1.29 12.20 -17.87
CA THR A 250 1.34 10.76 -18.15
C THR A 250 -0.03 10.11 -18.02
N VAL A 251 -0.79 10.48 -17.00
CA VAL A 251 -2.16 10.00 -16.78
C VAL A 251 -3.05 10.34 -17.98
N GLN A 252 -3.11 11.60 -18.41
CA GLN A 252 -3.87 12.03 -19.58
C GLN A 252 -3.43 11.32 -20.87
N TYR A 253 -2.12 11.10 -21.04
CA TYR A 253 -1.61 10.34 -22.17
C TYR A 253 -2.14 8.90 -22.18
N LEU A 254 -2.11 8.22 -21.02
CA LEU A 254 -2.58 6.85 -20.87
C LEU A 254 -4.10 6.76 -21.09
N GLU A 255 -4.88 7.69 -20.55
CA GLU A 255 -6.34 7.76 -20.76
C GLU A 255 -6.68 7.83 -22.24
N LYS A 256 -5.96 8.68 -22.96
CA LYS A 256 -6.13 8.85 -24.42
C LYS A 256 -5.74 7.61 -25.20
N GLU A 257 -4.53 7.09 -24.97
CA GLU A 257 -3.95 6.00 -25.77
C GLU A 257 -4.60 4.64 -25.52
N PHE A 258 -5.11 4.41 -24.32
CA PHE A 258 -5.81 3.18 -23.94
C PHE A 258 -7.34 3.32 -23.93
N ALA A 259 -7.87 4.52 -24.15
CA ALA A 259 -9.31 4.84 -24.08
C ALA A 259 -9.92 4.38 -22.73
N ILE A 260 -9.31 4.79 -21.62
CA ILE A 260 -9.71 4.47 -20.23
C ILE A 260 -9.94 5.78 -19.49
N ASP A 261 -10.97 5.80 -18.65
CA ASP A 261 -11.19 6.85 -17.64
C ASP A 261 -10.72 6.33 -16.27
N PHE A 262 -9.60 6.85 -15.76
CA PHE A 262 -9.09 6.44 -14.45
C PHE A 262 -9.93 6.96 -13.28
N THR A 263 -10.64 8.07 -13.45
CA THR A 263 -11.46 8.65 -12.37
C THR A 263 -12.56 7.67 -11.94
N GLY A 264 -13.17 6.97 -12.89
CA GLY A 264 -14.20 5.98 -12.60
C GLY A 264 -13.68 4.63 -12.07
N LEU A 265 -12.37 4.37 -12.20
CA LEU A 265 -11.75 3.11 -11.77
C LEU A 265 -11.18 3.17 -10.35
N LEU A 266 -10.95 4.37 -9.83
CA LEU A 266 -10.27 4.60 -8.54
C LEU A 266 -11.24 4.97 -7.41
N THR A 267 -12.54 4.87 -7.65
CA THR A 267 -13.61 5.16 -6.66
C THR A 267 -13.97 3.97 -5.80
#